data_fe78b8a51790b3c3f036a61331c6d793
#
_entry.id   fe78b8a51790b3c3f036a61331c6d793
#
_cell.length_a   1.000
_cell.length_b   1.000
_cell.length_c   1.000
_cell.angle_alpha   90.00
_cell.angle_beta   90.00
_cell.angle_gamma   90.00
#
_symmetry.space_group_name_H-M   'P 1'
#
loop_
_entity.id
_entity.type
_entity.pdbx_description
1 polymer ?
#
loop_
_entity_poly.entity_id
_entity_poly.type
_entity_poly.pdbx_seq_one_letter_code
_entity_poly.pdbx_strand_id
1 'polypeptide(L)'
;MESLVKVNGSNSPKDVSLEQKVNVTPPNGVPHNVYGATIDFSDVSSANISDMIGKEFTTTCTANCDQVFNFKFTDADTSTVNIQGSSMYVEIGINNPNISNGTDLVNEIMQMAQSKQSEAPFNSYTSPYGDIFIGHVNGMASDGSKLHMYAVSGGPPYADGMGLLKVDKLIDVEHTLLLQTGSKEGETIPYVIRTINSQTLGVNPLSVDNNENAGKSMTAIQNAVSSVSEYRSYLGALQNRLERTILNLDNTVENTQAAESRIRDANMAKEMLDMTKYNMLEQVGTSFLAQANSSVEGVLSLLQ
;
A
#
# COMPACT_ATOMS: atom_id res chain seq x y z
N MET A 1 11.17 12.14 -8.01
CA MET A 1 12.47 11.45 -7.84
C MET A 1 12.26 10.00 -8.24
N GLU A 2 13.05 9.50 -9.17
CA GLU A 2 13.03 8.06 -9.44
C GLU A 2 13.53 7.34 -8.19
N SER A 3 12.90 6.22 -7.85
CA SER A 3 13.37 5.41 -6.72
C SER A 3 14.79 4.92 -7.02
N LEU A 4 15.68 4.99 -6.03
CA LEU A 4 17.04 4.45 -6.10
C LEU A 4 17.08 2.94 -6.32
N VAL A 5 15.96 2.29 -6.07
CA VAL A 5 15.83 0.84 -6.13
C VAL A 5 14.62 0.51 -7.00
N LYS A 6 14.81 -0.41 -7.93
CA LYS A 6 13.75 -0.92 -8.79
C LYS A 6 13.51 -2.38 -8.48
N VAL A 7 12.25 -2.79 -8.41
CA VAL A 7 11.89 -4.21 -8.27
C VAL A 7 11.16 -4.64 -9.52
N ASN A 8 11.69 -5.68 -10.19
CA ASN A 8 11.22 -6.15 -11.49
C ASN A 8 11.12 -5.02 -12.54
N GLY A 9 12.06 -4.06 -12.47
CA GLY A 9 12.09 -2.88 -13.34
C GLY A 9 11.06 -1.79 -13.02
N SER A 10 10.29 -1.93 -11.93
CA SER A 10 9.31 -0.94 -11.48
C SER A 10 9.83 -0.14 -10.29
N ASN A 11 9.55 1.16 -10.30
CA ASN A 11 9.88 2.08 -9.20
C ASN A 11 8.81 2.10 -8.09
N SER A 12 7.70 1.40 -8.27
CA SER A 12 6.54 1.45 -7.36
C SER A 12 5.84 0.10 -7.20
N PRO A 13 6.57 -1.03 -7.06
CA PRO A 13 5.91 -2.28 -6.71
C PRO A 13 5.47 -2.19 -5.25
N LYS A 14 4.33 -2.81 -4.97
CA LYS A 14 3.95 -3.21 -3.61
C LYS A 14 4.59 -4.57 -3.30
N ASP A 15 3.90 -5.39 -2.56
CA ASP A 15 4.32 -6.78 -2.36
C ASP A 15 4.37 -7.50 -3.73
N VAL A 16 5.45 -8.23 -3.96
CA VAL A 16 5.71 -8.92 -5.23
C VAL A 16 5.73 -10.42 -4.96
N SER A 17 4.86 -11.17 -5.62
CA SER A 17 4.97 -12.62 -5.66
C SER A 17 6.17 -13.04 -6.52
N LEU A 18 6.85 -14.14 -6.15
CA LEU A 18 8.01 -14.65 -6.88
C LEU A 18 7.57 -15.45 -8.12
N GLU A 19 6.68 -14.86 -8.93
CA GLU A 19 6.10 -15.51 -10.12
C GLU A 19 6.79 -15.12 -11.43
N GLN A 20 7.62 -14.08 -11.39
CA GLN A 20 8.35 -13.63 -12.57
C GLN A 20 9.54 -14.55 -12.85
N LYS A 21 9.73 -14.94 -14.11
CA LYS A 21 10.93 -15.68 -14.51
C LYS A 21 12.15 -14.78 -14.46
N VAL A 22 13.12 -15.16 -13.66
CA VAL A 22 14.43 -14.51 -13.56
C VAL A 22 15.51 -15.48 -13.99
N ASN A 23 16.53 -14.98 -14.67
CA ASN A 23 17.71 -15.77 -15.00
C ASN A 23 18.73 -15.55 -13.86
N VAL A 24 19.07 -16.62 -13.20
CA VAL A 24 20.03 -16.64 -12.09
C VAL A 24 21.26 -17.39 -12.55
N THR A 25 22.43 -16.76 -12.43
CA THR A 25 23.73 -17.40 -12.69
C THR A 25 24.44 -17.58 -11.34
N PRO A 26 24.37 -18.76 -10.75
CA PRO A 26 24.98 -19.03 -9.46
C PRO A 26 26.52 -19.07 -9.56
N PRO A 27 27.25 -19.16 -8.42
CA PRO A 27 28.70 -19.25 -8.39
C PRO A 27 29.29 -20.44 -9.18
N ASN A 28 28.51 -21.50 -9.40
CA ASN A 28 28.92 -22.63 -10.24
C ASN A 28 28.88 -22.34 -11.76
N GLY A 29 28.40 -21.15 -12.13
CA GLY A 29 28.43 -20.64 -13.51
C GLY A 29 27.37 -21.17 -14.45
N VAL A 30 26.41 -21.99 -13.99
CA VAL A 30 25.34 -22.53 -14.86
C VAL A 30 24.07 -21.67 -14.72
N PRO A 31 23.65 -20.93 -15.77
CA PRO A 31 22.45 -20.12 -15.70
C PRO A 31 21.17 -20.97 -15.54
N HIS A 32 20.28 -20.54 -14.67
CA HIS A 32 18.97 -21.13 -14.44
C HIS A 32 17.86 -20.12 -14.62
N ASN A 33 16.77 -20.53 -15.28
CA ASN A 33 15.53 -19.75 -15.31
C ASN A 33 14.61 -20.25 -14.21
N VAL A 34 14.44 -19.43 -13.19
CA VAL A 34 13.62 -19.72 -12.02
C VAL A 34 12.56 -18.64 -11.82
N TYR A 35 11.52 -18.96 -11.07
CA TYR A 35 10.55 -17.96 -10.68
C TYR A 35 11.13 -17.12 -9.53
N GLY A 36 11.01 -15.81 -9.62
CA GLY A 36 11.59 -14.93 -8.64
C GLY A 36 11.24 -13.46 -8.84
N ALA A 37 12.00 -12.62 -8.18
CA ALA A 37 11.98 -11.17 -8.33
C ALA A 37 13.41 -10.64 -8.32
N THR A 38 13.63 -9.54 -9.02
CA THR A 38 14.92 -8.85 -9.06
C THR A 38 14.82 -7.52 -8.37
N ILE A 39 15.69 -7.28 -7.38
CA ILE A 39 15.89 -5.96 -6.76
C ILE A 39 17.13 -5.36 -7.42
N ASP A 40 16.97 -4.22 -8.06
CA ASP A 40 18.05 -3.54 -8.79
C ASP A 40 18.52 -2.32 -8.01
N PHE A 41 19.78 -2.34 -7.58
CA PHE A 41 20.47 -1.28 -6.87
C PHE A 41 21.45 -0.50 -7.78
N SER A 42 21.32 -0.60 -9.09
CA SER A 42 22.26 0.02 -10.04
C SER A 42 22.35 1.54 -9.89
N ASP A 43 21.28 2.18 -9.44
CA ASP A 43 21.23 3.64 -9.25
C ASP A 43 21.83 4.07 -7.89
N VAL A 44 22.24 3.13 -7.03
CA VAL A 44 22.90 3.40 -5.75
C VAL A 44 24.39 3.66 -5.98
N SER A 45 24.84 4.80 -5.48
CA SER A 45 26.21 5.29 -5.59
C SER A 45 26.67 5.90 -4.26
N SER A 46 27.95 6.20 -4.12
CA SER A 46 28.49 6.87 -2.93
C SER A 46 27.84 8.23 -2.62
N ALA A 47 27.21 8.86 -3.60
CA ALA A 47 26.53 10.14 -3.40
C ALA A 47 25.12 10.04 -2.80
N ASN A 48 24.48 8.87 -2.90
CA ASN A 48 23.09 8.67 -2.50
C ASN A 48 22.85 7.42 -1.64
N ILE A 49 23.90 6.68 -1.33
CA ILE A 49 23.77 5.43 -0.54
C ILE A 49 23.19 5.67 0.85
N SER A 50 23.41 6.87 1.43
CA SER A 50 22.79 7.27 2.70
C SER A 50 21.26 7.31 2.66
N ASP A 51 20.66 7.44 1.47
CA ASP A 51 19.22 7.42 1.30
C ASP A 51 18.63 6.00 1.49
N MET A 52 19.49 4.99 1.58
CA MET A 52 19.09 3.64 1.93
C MET A 52 18.83 3.46 3.43
N ILE A 53 19.35 4.34 4.29
CA ILE A 53 19.19 4.24 5.74
C ILE A 53 17.71 4.25 6.12
N GLY A 54 17.30 3.27 6.94
CA GLY A 54 15.92 3.10 7.38
C GLY A 54 15.02 2.35 6.41
N LYS A 55 15.49 2.07 5.18
CA LYS A 55 14.76 1.22 4.24
C LYS A 55 14.92 -0.25 4.62
N GLU A 56 13.94 -1.05 4.26
CA GLU A 56 13.95 -2.49 4.54
C GLU A 56 13.14 -3.24 3.49
N PHE A 57 13.48 -4.50 3.29
CA PHE A 57 12.65 -5.45 2.54
C PHE A 57 12.59 -6.77 3.28
N THR A 58 11.53 -7.51 3.04
CA THR A 58 11.29 -8.79 3.70
C THR A 58 10.91 -9.83 2.67
N THR A 59 11.49 -11.01 2.75
CA THR A 59 11.04 -12.16 1.98
C THR A 59 10.47 -13.21 2.92
N THR A 60 9.35 -13.79 2.52
CA THR A 60 8.63 -14.80 3.30
C THR A 60 8.45 -16.07 2.51
N CYS A 61 8.57 -17.20 3.18
CA CYS A 61 8.19 -18.49 2.63
C CYS A 61 6.70 -18.72 2.91
N THR A 62 5.90 -18.93 1.87
CA THR A 62 4.45 -19.19 2.00
C THR A 62 4.09 -20.67 2.03
N ALA A 63 5.06 -21.56 1.86
CA ALA A 63 4.86 -23.00 1.78
C ALA A 63 4.98 -23.70 3.15
N ASN A 64 4.17 -23.34 4.13
CA ASN A 64 4.14 -23.93 5.49
C ASN A 64 5.44 -23.84 6.31
N CYS A 65 6.37 -22.98 5.94
CA CYS A 65 7.47 -22.63 6.81
C CYS A 65 7.28 -21.18 7.27
N ASP A 66 7.17 -20.94 8.56
CA ASP A 66 7.03 -19.61 9.16
C ASP A 66 8.34 -18.81 9.09
N GLN A 67 9.17 -19.06 8.07
CA GLN A 67 10.47 -18.42 7.94
C GLN A 67 10.33 -17.06 7.26
N VAL A 68 10.92 -16.07 7.90
CA VAL A 68 10.91 -14.68 7.45
C VAL A 68 12.34 -14.16 7.46
N PHE A 69 12.73 -13.51 6.37
CA PHE A 69 14.03 -12.89 6.21
C PHE A 69 13.86 -11.40 6.08
N ASN A 70 14.34 -10.66 7.07
CA ASN A 70 14.22 -9.22 7.13
C ASN A 70 15.59 -8.61 6.85
N PHE A 71 15.66 -7.76 5.84
CA PHE A 71 16.85 -7.00 5.48
C PHE A 71 16.59 -5.52 5.76
N LYS A 72 17.40 -4.90 6.58
CA LYS A 72 17.27 -3.50 6.97
C LYS A 72 18.60 -2.78 6.80
N PHE A 73 18.53 -1.59 6.23
CA PHE A 73 19.67 -0.71 6.06
C PHE A 73 19.74 0.26 7.24
N THR A 74 20.87 0.30 7.92
CA THR A 74 21.06 1.06 9.16
C THR A 74 22.21 2.05 9.03
N ASP A 75 22.17 3.07 9.87
CA ASP A 75 23.26 4.05 10.03
C ASP A 75 24.37 3.49 10.94
N ALA A 76 24.95 2.37 10.54
CA ALA A 76 26.01 1.70 11.28
C ALA A 76 27.24 1.50 10.40
N ASP A 77 28.41 1.39 11.05
CA ASP A 77 29.68 1.16 10.37
C ASP A 77 29.91 -0.34 10.05
N THR A 78 29.10 -1.21 10.62
CA THR A 78 29.23 -2.67 10.46
C THR A 78 27.86 -3.32 10.28
N SER A 79 27.82 -4.36 9.47
CA SER A 79 26.63 -5.18 9.27
C SER A 79 26.52 -6.29 10.32
N THR A 80 25.30 -6.64 10.70
CA THR A 80 25.02 -7.69 11.70
C THR A 80 23.92 -8.62 11.23
N VAL A 81 23.97 -9.87 11.71
CA VAL A 81 22.93 -10.87 11.46
C VAL A 81 22.51 -11.50 12.77
N ASN A 82 21.20 -11.53 13.00
CA ASN A 82 20.61 -12.15 14.18
C ASN A 82 19.49 -13.13 13.77
N ILE A 83 19.46 -14.29 14.41
CA ILE A 83 18.41 -15.30 14.23
C ILE A 83 17.53 -15.31 15.47
N GLN A 84 16.23 -15.10 15.30
CA GLN A 84 15.24 -15.17 16.36
C GLN A 84 14.12 -16.12 15.96
N GLY A 85 14.11 -17.30 16.52
CA GLY A 85 13.16 -18.36 16.16
C GLY A 85 13.32 -18.78 14.70
N SER A 86 12.27 -18.64 13.91
CA SER A 86 12.25 -18.91 12.46
C SER A 86 12.55 -17.67 11.59
N SER A 87 12.96 -16.56 12.19
CA SER A 87 13.24 -15.31 11.47
C SER A 87 14.73 -14.97 11.51
N MET A 88 15.25 -14.55 10.37
CA MET A 88 16.58 -13.96 10.22
C MET A 88 16.44 -12.45 10.05
N TYR A 89 17.19 -11.70 10.83
CA TYR A 89 17.30 -10.24 10.76
C TYR A 89 18.69 -9.87 10.31
N VAL A 90 18.80 -9.30 9.13
CA VAL A 90 20.06 -8.84 8.54
C VAL A 90 20.05 -7.32 8.54
N GLU A 91 20.92 -6.74 9.35
CA GLU A 91 21.12 -5.29 9.38
C GLU A 91 22.39 -4.95 8.59
N ILE A 92 22.24 -4.19 7.54
CA ILE A 92 23.33 -3.75 6.67
C ILE A 92 23.76 -2.35 7.10
N GLY A 93 24.99 -2.22 7.55
CA GLY A 93 25.58 -0.95 7.96
C GLY A 93 26.01 -0.14 6.74
N ILE A 94 25.30 0.93 6.45
CA ILE A 94 25.53 1.77 5.24
C ILE A 94 26.82 2.60 5.36
N ASN A 95 27.27 2.93 6.56
CA ASN A 95 28.52 3.66 6.77
C ASN A 95 29.77 2.75 6.72
N ASN A 96 29.61 1.46 6.42
CA ASN A 96 30.73 0.57 6.19
C ASN A 96 31.59 1.09 5.04
N PRO A 97 32.91 1.36 5.25
CA PRO A 97 33.79 1.93 4.24
C PRO A 97 33.97 1.04 2.99
N ASN A 98 33.58 -0.22 3.08
CA ASN A 98 33.64 -1.16 1.96
C ASN A 98 32.40 -1.05 1.04
N ILE A 99 31.36 -0.32 1.43
CA ILE A 99 30.13 -0.16 0.66
C ILE A 99 30.09 1.23 0.05
N SER A 100 30.32 1.33 -1.24
CA SER A 100 30.35 2.59 -1.96
C SER A 100 29.36 2.70 -3.12
N ASN A 101 28.79 1.57 -3.53
CA ASN A 101 27.87 1.48 -4.67
C ASN A 101 26.91 0.29 -4.52
N GLY A 102 25.96 0.17 -5.45
CA GLY A 102 24.97 -0.92 -5.43
C GLY A 102 25.57 -2.32 -5.51
N THR A 103 26.70 -2.49 -6.19
CA THR A 103 27.38 -3.80 -6.27
C THR A 103 27.96 -4.20 -4.91
N ASP A 104 28.65 -3.26 -4.25
CA ASP A 104 29.20 -3.50 -2.90
C ASP A 104 28.06 -3.80 -1.90
N LEU A 105 26.96 -3.06 -2.02
CA LEU A 105 25.78 -3.25 -1.18
C LEU A 105 25.18 -4.65 -1.35
N VAL A 106 25.03 -5.13 -2.59
CA VAL A 106 24.53 -6.47 -2.88
C VAL A 106 25.49 -7.54 -2.37
N ASN A 107 26.80 -7.34 -2.53
CA ASN A 107 27.81 -8.27 -2.01
C ASN A 107 27.76 -8.36 -0.48
N GLU A 108 27.58 -7.24 0.20
CA GLU A 108 27.44 -7.22 1.66
C GLU A 108 26.18 -7.96 2.12
N ILE A 109 25.04 -7.72 1.46
CA ILE A 109 23.78 -8.44 1.70
C ILE A 109 23.99 -9.96 1.57
N MET A 110 24.63 -10.37 0.49
CA MET A 110 24.91 -11.78 0.20
C MET A 110 25.84 -12.38 1.25
N GLN A 111 26.92 -11.69 1.60
CA GLN A 111 27.90 -12.15 2.60
C GLN A 111 27.22 -12.30 3.98
N MET A 112 26.41 -11.34 4.39
CA MET A 112 25.71 -11.40 5.68
C MET A 112 24.69 -12.54 5.70
N ALA A 113 23.88 -12.69 4.66
CA ALA A 113 22.93 -13.80 4.57
C ALA A 113 23.65 -15.18 4.60
N GLN A 114 24.78 -15.30 3.92
CA GLN A 114 25.58 -16.52 3.90
C GLN A 114 26.23 -16.85 5.25
N SER A 115 26.62 -15.83 6.02
CA SER A 115 27.35 -16.01 7.28
C SER A 115 26.61 -16.86 8.30
N LYS A 116 25.27 -16.88 8.27
CA LYS A 116 24.40 -17.63 9.18
C LYS A 116 23.71 -18.84 8.56
N GLN A 117 24.06 -19.18 7.33
CA GLN A 117 23.44 -20.30 6.63
C GLN A 117 23.73 -21.66 7.26
N SER A 118 24.84 -21.78 8.03
CA SER A 118 25.18 -22.98 8.76
C SER A 118 24.51 -23.14 10.12
N GLU A 119 23.78 -22.12 10.57
CA GLU A 119 23.11 -22.13 11.87
C GLU A 119 21.66 -22.60 11.76
N ALA A 120 21.16 -23.30 12.77
CA ALA A 120 19.78 -23.74 12.85
C ALA A 120 18.84 -22.50 12.98
N PRO A 121 17.66 -22.48 12.37
CA PRO A 121 17.02 -23.56 11.59
C PRO A 121 17.40 -23.58 10.09
N PHE A 122 18.34 -22.74 9.63
CA PHE A 122 18.65 -22.54 8.21
C PHE A 122 19.63 -23.56 7.64
N ASN A 123 20.35 -24.29 8.51
CA ASN A 123 21.33 -25.30 8.11
C ASN A 123 20.75 -26.60 7.52
N SER A 124 19.43 -26.73 7.55
CA SER A 124 18.72 -27.91 6.99
C SER A 124 18.48 -27.81 5.48
N TYR A 125 18.77 -26.68 4.90
CA TYR A 125 18.45 -26.39 3.50
C TYR A 125 19.72 -26.20 2.69
N THR A 126 19.72 -26.81 1.49
CA THR A 126 20.81 -26.66 0.52
C THR A 126 20.23 -26.25 -0.80
N SER A 127 20.77 -25.19 -1.41
CA SER A 127 20.37 -24.80 -2.74
C SER A 127 20.78 -25.85 -3.75
N PRO A 128 19.87 -26.34 -4.61
CA PRO A 128 20.22 -27.25 -5.70
C PRO A 128 21.11 -26.59 -6.76
N TYR A 129 21.22 -25.25 -6.73
CA TYR A 129 21.99 -24.46 -7.67
C TYR A 129 23.34 -24.00 -7.15
N GLY A 130 23.68 -24.30 -5.89
CA GLY A 130 24.92 -23.86 -5.25
C GLY A 130 24.91 -22.42 -4.73
N ASP A 131 23.76 -21.75 -4.76
CA ASP A 131 23.57 -20.39 -4.28
C ASP A 131 23.29 -20.34 -2.78
N ILE A 132 23.11 -19.12 -2.26
CA ILE A 132 22.63 -18.93 -0.91
C ILE A 132 21.16 -19.35 -0.85
N PHE A 133 20.86 -20.25 0.05
CA PHE A 133 19.54 -20.76 0.28
C PHE A 133 18.94 -20.09 1.52
N ILE A 134 17.81 -19.42 1.32
CA ILE A 134 17.12 -18.70 2.38
C ILE A 134 15.79 -19.40 2.63
N GLY A 135 15.80 -20.34 3.58
CA GLY A 135 14.63 -21.12 3.94
C GLY A 135 14.30 -22.22 2.93
N HIS A 136 13.12 -22.80 3.08
CA HIS A 136 12.73 -24.02 2.42
C HIS A 136 12.52 -23.90 0.90
N VAL A 137 12.17 -22.73 0.41
CA VAL A 137 11.80 -22.48 -1.00
C VAL A 137 12.40 -21.24 -1.62
N ASN A 138 13.10 -20.43 -0.86
CA ASN A 138 13.64 -19.18 -1.37
C ASN A 138 15.17 -19.25 -1.43
N GLY A 139 15.73 -18.83 -2.54
CA GLY A 139 17.15 -18.63 -2.73
C GLY A 139 17.48 -17.19 -3.05
N MET A 140 18.73 -16.83 -2.89
CA MET A 140 19.28 -15.53 -3.30
C MET A 140 20.48 -15.75 -4.20
N ALA A 141 20.59 -14.93 -5.23
CA ALA A 141 21.76 -14.83 -6.08
C ALA A 141 22.04 -13.35 -6.41
N SER A 142 23.28 -13.02 -6.74
CA SER A 142 23.67 -11.67 -7.14
C SER A 142 24.16 -11.66 -8.59
N ASP A 143 23.84 -10.58 -9.29
CA ASP A 143 24.39 -10.25 -10.59
C ASP A 143 24.79 -8.77 -10.59
N GLY A 144 26.03 -8.50 -10.20
CA GLY A 144 26.52 -7.14 -10.00
C GLY A 144 25.71 -6.39 -8.94
N SER A 145 25.05 -5.30 -9.34
CA SER A 145 24.17 -4.50 -8.48
C SER A 145 22.76 -5.04 -8.35
N LYS A 146 22.47 -6.21 -8.90
CA LYS A 146 21.15 -6.84 -8.87
C LYS A 146 21.12 -8.00 -7.89
N LEU A 147 20.10 -8.00 -7.06
CA LEU A 147 19.80 -9.08 -6.14
C LEU A 147 18.58 -9.84 -6.64
N HIS A 148 18.78 -11.12 -6.95
CA HIS A 148 17.69 -12.01 -7.34
C HIS A 148 17.19 -12.80 -6.15
N MET A 149 15.93 -12.63 -5.82
CA MET A 149 15.19 -13.47 -4.89
C MET A 149 14.40 -14.47 -5.72
N TYR A 150 14.58 -15.76 -5.52
CA TYR A 150 13.92 -16.76 -6.35
C TYR A 150 13.34 -17.91 -5.53
N ALA A 151 12.30 -18.54 -6.07
CA ALA A 151 11.74 -19.76 -5.53
C ALA A 151 12.43 -20.96 -6.16
N VAL A 152 12.80 -21.92 -5.35
CA VAL A 152 13.39 -23.17 -5.86
C VAL A 152 12.28 -24.02 -6.44
N SER A 153 12.27 -24.21 -7.74
CA SER A 153 11.38 -25.15 -8.41
C SER A 153 11.93 -26.57 -8.27
N GLY A 154 11.21 -27.47 -7.66
CA GLY A 154 11.73 -28.84 -7.53
C GLY A 154 10.84 -29.79 -6.77
N GLY A 155 9.59 -29.76 -6.95
CA GLY A 155 8.66 -30.75 -6.43
C GLY A 155 7.37 -30.20 -5.87
N PRO A 156 6.26 -30.90 -6.05
CA PRO A 156 5.02 -30.49 -5.44
C PRO A 156 5.14 -30.50 -3.91
N PRO A 157 4.69 -29.47 -3.18
CA PRO A 157 3.78 -28.39 -3.60
C PRO A 157 4.47 -27.05 -3.91
N TYR A 158 5.74 -27.02 -4.20
CA TYR A 158 6.62 -25.83 -4.23
C TYR A 158 6.87 -25.29 -5.65
N ALA A 159 6.13 -25.79 -6.62
CA ALA A 159 6.15 -25.21 -7.97
C ALA A 159 5.39 -23.88 -7.94
N ASP A 160 5.98 -22.88 -8.57
CA ASP A 160 5.31 -21.67 -9.02
C ASP A 160 5.03 -20.60 -7.95
N GLY A 161 6.08 -19.86 -7.57
CA GLY A 161 5.89 -18.52 -7.05
C GLY A 161 5.34 -18.41 -5.62
N MET A 162 5.61 -19.34 -4.75
CA MET A 162 5.03 -19.35 -3.39
C MET A 162 5.71 -18.41 -2.40
N GLY A 163 6.80 -17.73 -2.78
CA GLY A 163 7.43 -16.70 -1.96
C GLY A 163 6.82 -15.32 -2.20
N LEU A 164 6.87 -14.48 -1.21
CA LEU A 164 6.47 -13.08 -1.27
C LEU A 164 7.62 -12.17 -0.87
N LEU A 165 7.92 -11.20 -1.71
CA LEU A 165 8.86 -10.13 -1.43
C LEU A 165 8.08 -8.87 -1.06
N LYS A 166 8.21 -8.42 0.16
CA LYS A 166 7.64 -7.15 0.65
C LYS A 166 8.68 -6.06 0.52
N VAL A 167 8.35 -5.04 -0.24
CA VAL A 167 9.28 -3.96 -0.61
C VAL A 167 8.75 -2.56 -0.28
N ASP A 168 7.66 -2.47 0.42
CA ASP A 168 6.97 -1.23 0.78
C ASP A 168 7.87 -0.20 1.49
N LYS A 169 8.91 -0.67 2.20
CA LYS A 169 9.89 0.17 2.86
C LYS A 169 11.23 0.28 2.11
N LEU A 170 11.45 -0.52 1.08
CA LEU A 170 12.65 -0.46 0.25
C LEU A 170 12.55 0.63 -0.82
N ILE A 171 11.36 0.81 -1.34
CA ILE A 171 11.05 1.78 -2.37
C ILE A 171 10.20 2.87 -1.72
N ASP A 172 10.47 4.13 -2.02
CA ASP A 172 9.60 5.22 -1.64
C ASP A 172 8.30 5.10 -2.45
N VAL A 173 7.46 4.16 -2.03
CA VAL A 173 6.11 4.05 -2.57
C VAL A 173 5.37 5.28 -2.12
N GLU A 174 5.03 6.13 -3.06
CA GLU A 174 4.11 7.23 -2.79
C GLU A 174 2.83 6.62 -2.21
N HIS A 175 2.61 6.78 -0.92
CA HIS A 175 1.39 6.29 -0.29
C HIS A 175 0.21 7.07 -0.86
N THR A 176 -0.42 6.47 -1.86
CA THR A 176 -1.65 7.02 -2.40
C THR A 176 -2.77 6.74 -1.40
N LEU A 177 -3.16 7.76 -0.69
CA LEU A 177 -4.31 7.72 0.19
C LEU A 177 -5.56 7.97 -0.63
N LEU A 178 -6.64 7.27 -0.31
CA LEU A 178 -7.94 7.42 -0.96
C LEU A 178 -8.88 8.16 -0.01
N LEU A 179 -9.30 9.35 -0.39
CA LEU A 179 -10.32 10.09 0.34
C LEU A 179 -11.68 9.75 -0.25
N GLN A 180 -12.55 9.13 0.55
CA GLN A 180 -13.94 8.88 0.15
C GLN A 180 -14.68 10.21 0.09
N THR A 181 -15.23 10.55 -1.08
CA THR A 181 -15.91 11.83 -1.34
C THR A 181 -17.38 11.68 -1.69
N GLY A 182 -17.85 10.47 -1.92
CA GLY A 182 -19.24 10.19 -2.25
C GLY A 182 -19.83 9.03 -1.48
N SER A 183 -21.11 8.77 -1.68
CA SER A 183 -21.86 7.72 -0.96
C SER A 183 -21.69 6.34 -1.57
N LYS A 184 -21.13 6.23 -2.77
CA LYS A 184 -20.95 4.97 -3.49
C LYS A 184 -19.52 4.46 -3.37
N GLU A 185 -19.38 3.17 -3.44
CA GLU A 185 -18.08 2.52 -3.54
C GLU A 185 -17.33 3.01 -4.79
N GLY A 186 -16.06 3.37 -4.62
CA GLY A 186 -15.21 3.88 -5.71
C GLY A 186 -15.28 5.40 -5.94
N GLU A 187 -16.17 6.14 -5.28
CA GLU A 187 -16.19 7.60 -5.31
C GLU A 187 -15.09 8.19 -4.42
N THR A 188 -13.83 8.01 -4.84
CA THR A 188 -12.65 8.41 -4.07
C THR A 188 -11.78 9.40 -4.84
N ILE A 189 -11.13 10.30 -4.11
CA ILE A 189 -10.06 11.15 -4.63
C ILE A 189 -8.73 10.59 -4.14
N PRO A 190 -7.87 10.08 -5.04
CA PRO A 190 -6.52 9.69 -4.68
C PRO A 190 -5.68 10.94 -4.40
N TYR A 191 -4.90 10.89 -3.32
CA TYR A 191 -3.91 11.90 -3.00
C TYR A 191 -2.66 11.28 -2.38
N VAL A 192 -1.53 11.95 -2.57
CA VAL A 192 -0.22 11.49 -2.11
C VAL A 192 0.31 12.46 -1.06
N ILE A 193 0.70 11.94 0.08
CA ILE A 193 1.45 12.71 1.09
C ILE A 193 2.90 12.27 1.02
N ARG A 194 3.76 13.17 0.54
CA ARG A 194 5.21 12.94 0.52
C ARG A 194 5.82 13.42 1.84
N THR A 195 6.74 12.64 2.38
CA THR A 195 7.55 13.08 3.52
C THR A 195 8.56 14.12 3.03
N ILE A 196 8.48 15.32 3.58
CA ILE A 196 9.40 16.42 3.28
C ILE A 196 10.28 16.67 4.51
N ASN A 197 11.52 16.25 4.42
CA ASN A 197 12.56 16.51 5.41
C ASN A 197 13.87 16.81 4.72
N SER A 198 14.90 17.18 5.47
CA SER A 198 16.22 17.52 4.92
C SER A 198 16.88 16.35 4.17
N GLN A 199 16.58 15.11 4.54
CA GLN A 199 17.10 13.93 3.87
C GLN A 199 16.38 13.67 2.54
N THR A 200 15.04 13.69 2.55
CA THR A 200 14.24 13.46 1.32
C THR A 200 14.41 14.59 0.29
N LEU A 201 14.82 15.77 0.73
CA LEU A 201 15.16 16.88 -0.15
C LEU A 201 16.63 16.86 -0.62
N GLY A 202 17.44 15.92 -0.12
CA GLY A 202 18.87 15.82 -0.49
C GLY A 202 19.71 16.99 -0.01
N VAL A 203 19.30 17.67 1.09
CA VAL A 203 20.02 18.83 1.67
C VAL A 203 20.74 18.48 2.98
N ASN A 204 20.92 17.18 3.26
CA ASN A 204 21.66 16.71 4.44
C ASN A 204 22.54 15.49 4.06
N PRO A 205 23.88 15.55 4.26
CA PRO A 205 24.67 16.73 4.67
C PRO A 205 25.04 17.64 3.49
N LEU A 206 25.04 18.94 3.68
CA LEU A 206 25.63 19.90 2.75
C LEU A 206 27.03 20.26 3.22
N SER A 207 28.02 20.33 2.29
CA SER A 207 29.39 20.77 2.57
C SER A 207 29.73 21.92 1.65
N VAL A 208 30.47 22.90 2.21
CA VAL A 208 30.98 24.07 1.49
C VAL A 208 32.50 24.20 1.66
N ASP A 209 33.19 23.12 2.04
CA ASP A 209 34.62 23.13 2.38
C ASP A 209 35.53 23.48 1.21
N ASN A 210 35.05 23.23 0.00
CA ASN A 210 35.77 23.55 -1.22
C ASN A 210 34.80 24.02 -2.32
N ASN A 211 35.34 24.58 -3.41
CA ASN A 211 34.54 25.11 -4.51
C ASN A 211 33.68 24.05 -5.19
N GLU A 212 34.14 22.80 -5.28
CA GLU A 212 33.37 21.69 -5.86
C GLU A 212 32.19 21.31 -4.97
N ASN A 213 32.40 21.15 -3.67
CA ASN A 213 31.36 20.83 -2.72
C ASN A 213 30.32 21.96 -2.58
N ALA A 214 30.78 23.21 -2.64
CA ALA A 214 29.89 24.36 -2.68
C ALA A 214 29.00 24.35 -3.93
N GLY A 215 29.52 23.98 -5.10
CA GLY A 215 28.75 23.82 -6.33
C GLY A 215 27.73 22.70 -6.24
N LYS A 216 28.10 21.54 -5.68
CA LYS A 216 27.19 20.42 -5.45
C LYS A 216 26.07 20.81 -4.47
N SER A 217 26.42 21.48 -3.37
CA SER A 217 25.47 21.96 -2.38
C SER A 217 24.47 22.97 -2.96
N MET A 218 24.95 23.89 -3.83
CA MET A 218 24.05 24.82 -4.52
C MET A 218 23.04 24.08 -5.43
N THR A 219 23.52 23.11 -6.19
CA THR A 219 22.65 22.28 -7.04
C THR A 219 21.62 21.50 -6.22
N ALA A 220 22.04 20.91 -5.09
CA ALA A 220 21.14 20.20 -4.18
C ALA A 220 20.04 21.13 -3.64
N ILE A 221 20.40 22.34 -3.22
CA ILE A 221 19.44 23.34 -2.74
C ILE A 221 18.47 23.76 -3.86
N GLN A 222 18.95 23.96 -5.09
CA GLN A 222 18.09 24.29 -6.23
C GLN A 222 17.08 23.18 -6.51
N ASN A 223 17.53 21.94 -6.50
CA ASN A 223 16.67 20.77 -6.66
C ASN A 223 15.63 20.66 -5.54
N ALA A 224 16.04 20.90 -4.29
CA ALA A 224 15.15 20.91 -3.15
C ALA A 224 14.05 21.99 -3.27
N VAL A 225 14.41 23.20 -3.66
CA VAL A 225 13.46 24.31 -3.89
C VAL A 225 12.48 23.95 -5.01
N SER A 226 12.97 23.35 -6.10
CA SER A 226 12.11 22.88 -7.19
C SER A 226 11.12 21.81 -6.71
N SER A 227 11.60 20.80 -5.98
CA SER A 227 10.76 19.72 -5.43
C SER A 227 9.69 20.24 -4.47
N VAL A 228 10.05 21.18 -3.58
CA VAL A 228 9.06 21.80 -2.68
C VAL A 228 8.04 22.62 -3.45
N SER A 229 8.45 23.35 -4.48
CA SER A 229 7.56 24.16 -5.32
C SER A 229 6.57 23.27 -6.10
N GLU A 230 7.06 22.18 -6.65
CA GLU A 230 6.22 21.16 -7.32
C GLU A 230 5.18 20.58 -6.35
N TYR A 231 5.61 20.18 -5.16
CA TYR A 231 4.71 19.60 -4.17
C TYR A 231 3.67 20.61 -3.67
N ARG A 232 4.08 21.87 -3.48
CA ARG A 232 3.12 22.94 -3.15
C ARG A 232 2.09 23.16 -4.26
N SER A 233 2.53 23.12 -5.53
CA SER A 233 1.62 23.22 -6.68
C SER A 233 0.63 22.06 -6.71
N TYR A 234 1.11 20.83 -6.46
CA TYR A 234 0.27 19.64 -6.34
C TYR A 234 -0.80 19.79 -5.24
N LEU A 235 -0.38 20.22 -4.05
CA LEU A 235 -1.32 20.44 -2.92
C LEU A 235 -2.35 21.54 -3.24
N GLY A 236 -1.92 22.62 -3.91
CA GLY A 236 -2.85 23.67 -4.35
C GLY A 236 -3.87 23.17 -5.37
N ALA A 237 -3.44 22.34 -6.32
CA ALA A 237 -4.37 21.71 -7.27
C ALA A 237 -5.34 20.75 -6.57
N LEU A 238 -4.85 19.96 -5.59
CA LEU A 238 -5.67 19.08 -4.77
C LEU A 238 -6.71 19.86 -3.95
N GLN A 239 -6.29 20.96 -3.31
CA GLN A 239 -7.18 21.83 -2.56
C GLN A 239 -8.31 22.37 -3.46
N ASN A 240 -7.98 22.92 -4.63
CA ASN A 240 -8.99 23.38 -5.59
C ASN A 240 -9.96 22.28 -6.01
N ARG A 241 -9.45 21.05 -6.19
CA ARG A 241 -10.29 19.90 -6.53
C ARG A 241 -11.24 19.54 -5.38
N LEU A 242 -10.76 19.55 -4.15
CA LEU A 242 -11.58 19.27 -2.97
C LEU A 242 -12.64 20.34 -2.76
N GLU A 243 -12.31 21.63 -2.91
CA GLU A 243 -13.27 22.73 -2.81
C GLU A 243 -14.41 22.58 -3.82
N ARG A 244 -14.09 22.26 -5.08
CA ARG A 244 -15.12 21.99 -6.11
C ARG A 244 -15.95 20.75 -5.79
N THR A 245 -15.33 19.72 -5.20
CA THR A 245 -16.05 18.51 -4.78
C THR A 245 -17.03 18.84 -3.66
N ILE A 246 -16.63 19.65 -2.68
CA ILE A 246 -17.51 20.11 -1.59
C ILE A 246 -18.72 20.85 -2.17
N LEU A 247 -18.51 21.81 -3.07
CA LEU A 247 -19.62 22.53 -3.72
C LEU A 247 -20.59 21.61 -4.48
N ASN A 248 -20.05 20.58 -5.15
CA ASN A 248 -20.91 19.61 -5.83
C ASN A 248 -21.68 18.72 -4.84
N LEU A 249 -21.05 18.34 -3.74
CA LEU A 249 -21.69 17.56 -2.67
C LEU A 249 -22.80 18.38 -1.99
N ASP A 250 -22.57 19.65 -1.71
CA ASP A 250 -23.58 20.55 -1.13
C ASP A 250 -24.83 20.63 -2.03
N ASN A 251 -24.65 20.82 -3.33
CA ASN A 251 -25.75 20.78 -4.30
C ASN A 251 -26.46 19.41 -4.33
N THR A 252 -25.70 18.33 -4.20
CA THR A 252 -26.25 16.97 -4.17
C THR A 252 -27.06 16.73 -2.91
N VAL A 253 -26.55 17.20 -1.76
CA VAL A 253 -27.25 17.13 -0.47
C VAL A 253 -28.56 17.90 -0.53
N GLU A 254 -28.56 19.15 -1.04
CA GLU A 254 -29.77 19.96 -1.19
C GLU A 254 -30.83 19.29 -2.07
N ASN A 255 -30.40 18.75 -3.23
CA ASN A 255 -31.29 18.03 -4.13
C ASN A 255 -31.83 16.73 -3.51
N THR A 256 -30.99 16.01 -2.77
CA THR A 256 -31.38 14.77 -2.09
C THR A 256 -32.36 15.06 -0.96
N GLN A 257 -32.11 16.10 -0.17
CA GLN A 257 -32.99 16.53 0.90
C GLN A 257 -34.36 17.00 0.35
N ALA A 258 -34.34 17.71 -0.76
CA ALA A 258 -35.58 18.09 -1.44
C ALA A 258 -36.34 16.88 -1.98
N ALA A 259 -35.65 15.86 -2.47
CA ALA A 259 -36.26 14.60 -2.89
C ALA A 259 -36.78 13.78 -1.71
N GLU A 260 -36.05 13.69 -0.62
CA GLU A 260 -36.48 13.04 0.63
C GLU A 260 -37.77 13.72 1.15
N SER A 261 -37.79 15.07 1.21
CA SER A 261 -38.97 15.83 1.62
C SER A 261 -40.18 15.47 0.79
N ARG A 262 -40.05 15.38 -0.54
CA ARG A 262 -41.17 15.00 -1.44
C ARG A 262 -41.67 13.58 -1.20
N ILE A 263 -40.84 12.66 -0.76
CA ILE A 263 -41.22 11.27 -0.51
C ILE A 263 -41.77 11.10 0.90
N ARG A 264 -41.12 11.75 1.87
CA ARG A 264 -41.35 11.51 3.29
C ARG A 264 -42.39 12.45 3.89
N ASP A 265 -42.39 13.71 3.44
CA ASP A 265 -43.33 14.68 3.96
C ASP A 265 -44.73 14.34 3.47
N ALA A 266 -45.61 14.01 4.41
CA ALA A 266 -46.99 13.77 4.11
C ALA A 266 -47.59 15.02 3.49
N ASN A 267 -48.28 14.86 2.37
CA ASN A 267 -49.09 15.96 1.83
C ASN A 267 -50.26 16.22 2.81
N MET A 268 -50.03 17.13 3.74
CA MET A 268 -50.99 17.44 4.81
C MET A 268 -52.40 17.74 4.27
N ALA A 269 -52.49 18.37 3.08
CA ALA A 269 -53.79 18.61 2.47
C ALA A 269 -54.50 17.32 2.07
N LYS A 270 -53.75 16.33 1.55
CA LYS A 270 -54.29 15.00 1.21
C LYS A 270 -54.66 14.19 2.43
N GLU A 271 -53.79 14.18 3.45
CA GLU A 271 -54.08 13.51 4.72
C GLU A 271 -55.29 14.10 5.43
N MET A 272 -55.43 15.42 5.44
CA MET A 272 -56.64 16.08 5.95
C MET A 272 -57.91 15.75 5.17
N LEU A 273 -57.84 15.64 3.83
CA LEU A 273 -58.93 15.18 3.01
C LEU A 273 -59.32 13.74 3.31
N ASP A 274 -58.35 12.86 3.42
CA ASP A 274 -58.63 11.45 3.75
C ASP A 274 -59.14 11.33 5.18
N MET A 275 -58.62 12.05 6.15
CA MET A 275 -59.16 12.13 7.52
C MET A 275 -60.64 12.62 7.53
N THR A 276 -60.92 13.72 6.79
CA THR A 276 -62.28 14.26 6.70
C THR A 276 -63.21 13.26 6.06
N LYS A 277 -62.78 12.59 5.00
CA LYS A 277 -63.55 11.53 4.32
C LYS A 277 -63.87 10.36 5.29
N TYR A 278 -62.91 9.89 6.05
CA TYR A 278 -63.15 8.82 7.00
C TYR A 278 -64.06 9.24 8.16
N ASN A 279 -63.94 10.47 8.66
CA ASN A 279 -64.85 11.01 9.65
C ASN A 279 -66.29 11.15 9.12
N MET A 280 -66.43 11.59 7.85
CA MET A 280 -67.74 11.62 7.21
C MET A 280 -68.35 10.18 7.04
N LEU A 281 -67.53 9.24 6.60
CA LEU A 281 -67.98 7.84 6.47
C LEU A 281 -68.40 7.24 7.81
N GLU A 282 -67.67 7.53 8.90
CA GLU A 282 -68.03 7.13 10.26
C GLU A 282 -69.40 7.74 10.68
N GLN A 283 -69.56 9.07 10.48
CA GLN A 283 -70.83 9.75 10.79
C GLN A 283 -72.00 9.22 9.98
N VAL A 284 -71.77 8.99 8.68
CA VAL A 284 -72.80 8.41 7.80
C VAL A 284 -73.10 6.98 8.20
N GLY A 285 -72.07 6.17 8.49
CA GLY A 285 -72.21 4.79 8.94
C GLY A 285 -73.02 4.71 10.24
N THR A 286 -72.71 5.54 11.22
CA THR A 286 -73.44 5.57 12.49
C THR A 286 -74.88 6.04 12.30
N SER A 287 -75.12 7.02 11.39
CA SER A 287 -76.47 7.46 11.06
C SER A 287 -77.29 6.40 10.36
N PHE A 288 -76.68 5.65 9.43
CA PHE A 288 -77.35 4.52 8.78
C PHE A 288 -77.67 3.37 9.77
N LEU A 289 -76.78 3.10 10.72
CA LEU A 289 -77.03 2.11 11.77
C LEU A 289 -78.18 2.56 12.67
N ALA A 290 -78.22 3.84 13.07
CA ALA A 290 -79.32 4.38 13.86
C ALA A 290 -80.65 4.30 13.09
N GLN A 291 -80.65 4.62 11.79
CA GLN A 291 -81.84 4.53 10.94
C GLN A 291 -82.30 3.05 10.75
N ALA A 292 -81.35 2.15 10.55
CA ALA A 292 -81.69 0.72 10.45
C ALA A 292 -82.32 0.17 11.75
N ASN A 293 -81.76 0.55 12.91
CA ASN A 293 -82.33 0.17 14.18
C ASN A 293 -83.71 0.77 14.40
N SER A 294 -83.94 2.04 14.08
CA SER A 294 -85.27 2.69 14.14
C SER A 294 -86.31 2.04 13.21
N SER A 295 -85.85 1.60 12.04
CA SER A 295 -86.73 0.86 11.11
C SER A 295 -87.24 -0.45 11.67
N VAL A 296 -86.38 -1.22 12.37
CA VAL A 296 -86.72 -2.43 13.01
C VAL A 296 -87.69 -2.20 14.17
N GLU A 297 -87.50 -1.18 15.02
CA GLU A 297 -88.41 -0.77 16.07
C GLU A 297 -89.77 -0.34 15.53
N GLY A 298 -89.80 0.40 14.40
CA GLY A 298 -91.02 0.78 13.71
C GLY A 298 -91.84 -0.42 13.24
N VAL A 299 -91.20 -1.46 12.70
CA VAL A 299 -91.87 -2.69 12.31
C VAL A 299 -92.38 -3.45 13.54
N LEU A 300 -91.61 -3.45 14.62
CA LEU A 300 -92.03 -4.10 15.85
C LEU A 300 -93.27 -3.42 16.49
N SER A 301 -93.38 -2.11 16.44
CA SER A 301 -94.53 -1.32 16.92
C SER A 301 -95.82 -1.51 16.07
N LEU A 302 -95.68 -1.92 14.81
CA LEU A 302 -96.85 -2.26 13.95
C LEU A 302 -97.35 -3.68 14.13
N LEU A 303 -96.60 -4.52 14.85
CA LEU A 303 -96.97 -5.92 15.16
C LEU A 303 -97.53 -6.08 16.56
N GLN A 304 -97.61 -5.03 17.37
CA GLN A 304 -98.25 -4.95 18.64
C GLN A 304 -99.59 -4.20 18.49
#